data_e49f01b40d946b2f9e9fe540b77ece53
#
_entry.id   e49f01b40d946b2f9e9fe540b77ece53
#
_cell.length_a   1.000
_cell.length_b   1.000
_cell.length_c   1.000
_cell.angle_alpha   90.00
_cell.angle_beta   90.00
_cell.angle_gamma   90.00
#
_symmetry.space_group_name_H-M   'P 1'
#
loop_
_entity.id
_entity.type
_entity.pdbx_description
1 polymer ?
#
loop_
_entity_poly.entity_id
_entity_poly.type
_entity_poly.pdbx_seq_one_letter_code
_entity_poly.pdbx_strand_id
1 'polypeptide(L)'
;MKKLMIIILAVLFLISCNHEYQGVPESYHKLLDIAIEQAGDNAEEIKKAISESPAEQKEGMAFLISYMPERDLTSLGADFLLENVEYAYRAREEFSWCKNLPDSIFFNEVLPYANTSEDRDPWRKDFYERFSLIVKDCENIVDAIYTINKPINTEVKVEYDTRRSRVDASPKQSMEEHMATCTGLSMILTDAFRSVGIPSRLAGTGMWTNMKGNHTWSEVWVDGEWM
;
A
#
# COMPACT_ATOMS: atom_id res chain seq x y z
N MET A 1 -53.17 8.28 7.73
CA MET A 1 -52.06 8.25 8.69
C MET A 1 -51.09 7.11 8.43
N LYS A 2 -51.48 5.80 8.36
CA LYS A 2 -50.56 4.70 8.11
C LYS A 2 -49.78 4.76 6.79
N LYS A 3 -50.39 5.20 5.67
CA LYS A 3 -49.70 5.37 4.37
C LYS A 3 -48.70 6.50 4.37
N LEU A 4 -48.95 7.60 5.08
CA LEU A 4 -48.01 8.72 5.20
C LEU A 4 -46.79 8.35 6.05
N MET A 5 -46.99 7.53 7.11
CA MET A 5 -45.93 7.04 7.97
C MET A 5 -44.98 6.04 7.25
N ILE A 6 -45.51 5.22 6.33
CA ILE A 6 -44.73 4.31 5.51
C ILE A 6 -43.87 5.07 4.49
N ILE A 7 -44.38 6.12 3.90
CA ILE A 7 -43.65 7.00 2.95
C ILE A 7 -42.51 7.74 3.68
N ILE A 8 -42.77 8.26 4.90
CA ILE A 8 -41.74 8.91 5.72
C ILE A 8 -40.66 7.93 6.14
N LEU A 9 -40.97 6.67 6.50
CA LEU A 9 -39.99 5.65 6.80
C LEU A 9 -39.16 5.24 5.56
N ALA A 10 -39.79 5.12 4.38
CA ALA A 10 -39.10 4.82 3.13
C ALA A 10 -38.17 5.96 2.68
N VAL A 11 -38.59 7.22 2.88
CA VAL A 11 -37.72 8.39 2.59
C VAL A 11 -36.56 8.49 3.56
N LEU A 12 -36.74 8.15 4.84
CA LEU A 12 -35.65 8.10 5.82
C LEU A 12 -34.66 6.98 5.51
N PHE A 13 -35.10 5.84 4.97
CA PHE A 13 -34.21 4.75 4.53
C PHE A 13 -33.40 5.14 3.26
N LEU A 14 -34.01 5.92 2.34
CA LEU A 14 -33.31 6.40 1.13
C LEU A 14 -32.33 7.54 1.42
N ILE A 15 -32.53 8.30 2.50
CA ILE A 15 -31.59 9.36 2.93
C ILE A 15 -30.41 8.75 3.72
N SER A 16 -30.59 7.59 4.35
CA SER A 16 -29.51 6.91 5.09
C SER A 16 -28.43 6.31 4.18
N CYS A 17 -28.76 5.96 2.92
CA CYS A 17 -27.80 5.35 1.98
C CYS A 17 -26.80 6.33 1.35
N ASN A 18 -26.97 7.65 1.50
CA ASN A 18 -26.13 8.65 0.83
C ASN A 18 -25.01 9.25 1.70
N HIS A 19 -24.88 8.83 2.97
CA HIS A 19 -23.86 9.38 3.88
C HIS A 19 -22.65 8.50 4.10
N GLU A 20 -22.74 7.20 3.79
CA GLU A 20 -21.70 6.22 4.17
C GLU A 20 -20.40 6.38 3.36
N TYR A 21 -20.49 6.85 2.10
CA TYR A 21 -19.35 7.00 1.18
C TYR A 21 -19.20 8.44 0.68
N GLN A 22 -19.42 9.43 1.53
CA GLN A 22 -19.30 10.83 1.12
C GLN A 22 -17.90 11.15 0.60
N GLY A 23 -17.83 11.60 -0.67
CA GLY A 23 -16.57 11.96 -1.34
C GLY A 23 -15.83 10.79 -1.99
N VAL A 24 -16.36 9.56 -1.90
CA VAL A 24 -15.85 8.40 -2.62
C VAL A 24 -16.55 8.30 -3.98
N PRO A 25 -15.82 8.02 -5.09
CA PRO A 25 -16.43 7.80 -6.40
C PRO A 25 -17.44 6.64 -6.40
N GLU A 26 -18.58 6.81 -7.08
CA GLU A 26 -19.67 5.81 -7.14
C GLU A 26 -19.20 4.42 -7.63
N SER A 27 -18.17 4.39 -8.48
CA SER A 27 -17.59 3.16 -9.01
C SER A 27 -17.11 2.19 -7.93
N TYR A 28 -16.75 2.68 -6.74
CA TYR A 28 -16.29 1.87 -5.61
C TYR A 28 -17.40 1.44 -4.66
N HIS A 29 -18.58 2.09 -4.64
CA HIS A 29 -19.58 1.86 -3.60
C HIS A 29 -19.96 0.39 -3.45
N LYS A 30 -20.26 -0.29 -4.58
CA LYS A 30 -20.60 -1.72 -4.54
C LYS A 30 -19.46 -2.62 -4.04
N LEU A 31 -18.21 -2.27 -4.38
CA LEU A 31 -17.03 -3.02 -3.93
C LEU A 31 -16.79 -2.81 -2.44
N LEU A 32 -17.03 -1.60 -1.94
CA LEU A 32 -16.95 -1.28 -0.52
C LEU A 32 -18.03 -1.99 0.30
N ASP A 33 -19.28 -2.08 -0.21
CA ASP A 33 -20.33 -2.87 0.45
C ASP A 33 -19.89 -4.33 0.63
N ILE A 34 -19.30 -4.93 -0.40
CA ILE A 34 -18.78 -6.30 -0.36
C ILE A 34 -17.61 -6.41 0.63
N ALA A 35 -16.68 -5.47 0.60
CA ALA A 35 -15.52 -5.46 1.50
C ALA A 35 -15.94 -5.30 2.97
N ILE A 36 -16.90 -4.44 3.27
CA ILE A 36 -17.44 -4.25 4.62
C ILE A 36 -18.16 -5.52 5.11
N GLU A 37 -18.93 -6.19 4.24
CA GLU A 37 -19.55 -7.48 4.58
C GLU A 37 -18.48 -8.56 4.88
N GLN A 38 -17.42 -8.64 4.07
CA GLN A 38 -16.31 -9.57 4.26
C GLN A 38 -15.46 -9.27 5.51
N ALA A 39 -15.39 -7.99 5.92
CA ALA A 39 -14.66 -7.59 7.12
C ALA A 39 -15.28 -8.15 8.41
N GLY A 40 -16.56 -8.53 8.41
CA GLY A 40 -17.22 -9.14 9.57
C GLY A 40 -17.12 -8.28 10.83
N ASP A 41 -16.52 -8.80 11.89
CA ASP A 41 -16.35 -8.12 13.17
C ASP A 41 -15.42 -6.87 13.06
N ASN A 42 -14.61 -6.77 12.01
CA ASN A 42 -13.71 -5.63 11.75
C ASN A 42 -14.36 -4.52 10.90
N ALA A 43 -15.64 -4.66 10.52
CA ALA A 43 -16.34 -3.75 9.62
C ALA A 43 -16.28 -2.28 10.08
N GLU A 44 -16.34 -2.02 11.38
CA GLU A 44 -16.30 -0.66 11.93
C GLU A 44 -14.93 0.01 11.74
N GLU A 45 -13.83 -0.73 11.80
CA GLU A 45 -12.49 -0.22 11.48
C GLU A 45 -12.38 0.17 9.99
N ILE A 46 -12.93 -0.66 9.10
CA ILE A 46 -12.96 -0.39 7.65
C ILE A 46 -13.80 0.86 7.35
N LYS A 47 -14.98 0.98 7.94
CA LYS A 47 -15.83 2.19 7.80
C LYS A 47 -15.15 3.43 8.36
N LYS A 48 -14.50 3.32 9.54
CA LYS A 48 -13.72 4.40 10.15
C LYS A 48 -12.63 4.89 9.20
N ALA A 49 -11.85 3.98 8.59
CA ALA A 49 -10.81 4.33 7.62
C ALA A 49 -11.36 5.13 6.44
N ILE A 50 -12.51 4.73 5.87
CA ILE A 50 -13.17 5.44 4.77
C ILE A 50 -13.65 6.83 5.22
N SER A 51 -14.32 6.90 6.39
CA SER A 51 -14.94 8.15 6.85
C SER A 51 -13.93 9.20 7.27
N GLU A 52 -12.85 8.81 7.93
CA GLU A 52 -11.80 9.70 8.45
C GLU A 52 -10.74 10.09 7.40
N SER A 53 -10.69 9.41 6.25
CA SER A 53 -9.80 9.80 5.15
C SER A 53 -10.10 11.24 4.69
N PRO A 54 -9.06 12.09 4.49
CA PRO A 54 -9.19 13.39 3.84
C PRO A 54 -9.85 13.27 2.46
N ALA A 55 -10.54 14.34 2.01
CA ALA A 55 -11.31 14.30 0.76
C ALA A 55 -10.47 13.89 -0.46
N GLU A 56 -9.25 14.38 -0.55
CA GLU A 56 -8.29 14.10 -1.63
C GLU A 56 -7.74 12.66 -1.59
N GLN A 57 -7.85 11.97 -0.46
CA GLN A 57 -7.35 10.60 -0.26
C GLN A 57 -8.45 9.54 -0.33
N LYS A 58 -9.72 9.93 -0.37
CA LYS A 58 -10.86 9.01 -0.31
C LYS A 58 -10.87 7.98 -1.44
N GLU A 59 -10.49 8.38 -2.64
CA GLU A 59 -10.43 7.45 -3.77
C GLU A 59 -9.33 6.39 -3.56
N GLY A 60 -8.14 6.79 -3.10
CA GLY A 60 -7.07 5.85 -2.79
C GLY A 60 -7.43 4.89 -1.65
N MET A 61 -8.09 5.39 -0.58
CA MET A 61 -8.59 4.53 0.49
C MET A 61 -9.64 3.55 -0.03
N ALA A 62 -10.59 4.03 -0.84
CA ALA A 62 -11.61 3.18 -1.45
C ALA A 62 -11.00 2.11 -2.36
N PHE A 63 -9.98 2.47 -3.15
CA PHE A 63 -9.23 1.52 -3.96
C PHE A 63 -8.58 0.43 -3.09
N LEU A 64 -7.82 0.80 -2.05
CA LEU A 64 -7.17 -0.18 -1.17
C LEU A 64 -8.17 -1.15 -0.57
N ILE A 65 -9.25 -0.65 0.03
CA ILE A 65 -10.26 -1.48 0.70
C ILE A 65 -10.99 -2.38 -0.31
N SER A 66 -11.34 -1.85 -1.49
CA SER A 66 -12.06 -2.61 -2.53
C SER A 66 -11.29 -3.82 -3.07
N TYR A 67 -9.96 -3.79 -3.01
CA TYR A 67 -9.08 -4.84 -3.54
C TYR A 67 -8.25 -5.53 -2.45
N MET A 68 -8.57 -5.27 -1.19
CA MET A 68 -7.88 -5.84 -0.03
C MET A 68 -8.23 -7.34 0.11
N PRO A 69 -7.25 -8.21 0.43
CA PRO A 69 -7.53 -9.61 0.75
C PRO A 69 -8.40 -9.73 2.02
N GLU A 70 -9.27 -10.75 2.08
CA GLU A 70 -10.16 -11.00 3.21
C GLU A 70 -9.43 -11.06 4.57
N ARG A 71 -8.24 -11.68 4.61
CA ARG A 71 -7.44 -11.72 5.85
C ARG A 71 -7.09 -10.33 6.38
N ASP A 72 -6.87 -9.37 5.49
CA ASP A 72 -6.51 -8.00 5.85
C ASP A 72 -7.77 -7.19 6.19
N LEU A 73 -8.88 -7.41 5.47
CA LEU A 73 -10.19 -6.84 5.80
C LEU A 73 -10.64 -7.21 7.22
N THR A 74 -10.37 -8.44 7.65
CA THR A 74 -10.79 -8.96 8.98
C THR A 74 -9.83 -8.59 10.11
N SER A 75 -8.69 -7.93 9.85
CA SER A 75 -7.64 -7.74 10.86
C SER A 75 -7.00 -6.36 10.91
N LEU A 76 -6.99 -5.58 9.81
CA LEU A 76 -6.32 -4.29 9.81
C LEU A 76 -7.20 -3.21 10.43
N GLY A 77 -6.60 -2.42 11.34
CA GLY A 77 -7.25 -1.29 11.96
C GLY A 77 -7.24 -0.04 11.06
N ALA A 78 -8.19 0.87 11.32
CA ALA A 78 -8.31 2.14 10.60
C ALA A 78 -7.01 2.96 10.64
N ASP A 79 -6.37 3.03 11.79
CA ASP A 79 -5.15 3.84 11.99
C ASP A 79 -4.00 3.37 11.09
N PHE A 80 -3.86 2.04 10.89
CA PHE A 80 -2.88 1.49 9.95
C PHE A 80 -3.16 1.91 8.50
N LEU A 81 -4.42 1.84 8.07
CA LEU A 81 -4.84 2.20 6.72
C LEU A 81 -4.69 3.71 6.48
N LEU A 82 -5.11 4.53 7.45
CA LEU A 82 -5.00 5.98 7.38
C LEU A 82 -3.53 6.43 7.30
N GLU A 83 -2.64 5.89 8.15
CA GLU A 83 -1.21 6.20 8.09
C GLU A 83 -0.60 5.80 6.75
N ASN A 84 -0.94 4.60 6.23
CA ASN A 84 -0.43 4.16 4.95
C ASN A 84 -0.84 5.10 3.80
N VAL A 85 -2.12 5.48 3.74
CA VAL A 85 -2.65 6.36 2.70
C VAL A 85 -2.06 7.77 2.84
N GLU A 86 -2.02 8.32 4.06
CA GLU A 86 -1.45 9.64 4.34
C GLU A 86 -0.02 9.77 3.78
N TYR A 87 0.88 8.83 4.14
CA TYR A 87 2.27 8.91 3.71
C TYR A 87 2.47 8.60 2.22
N ALA A 88 1.60 7.81 1.60
CA ALA A 88 1.63 7.61 0.14
C ALA A 88 1.25 8.90 -0.60
N TYR A 89 0.18 9.58 -0.17
CA TYR A 89 -0.23 10.86 -0.76
C TYR A 89 0.75 11.98 -0.46
N ARG A 90 1.34 11.98 0.73
CA ARG A 90 2.43 12.92 1.06
C ARG A 90 3.62 12.76 0.12
N ALA A 91 4.04 11.53 -0.17
CA ALA A 91 5.07 11.27 -1.17
C ALA A 91 4.65 11.76 -2.57
N ARG A 92 3.36 11.61 -2.94
CA ARG A 92 2.82 12.11 -4.20
C ARG A 92 2.88 13.64 -4.33
N GLU A 93 2.65 14.35 -3.24
CA GLU A 93 2.72 15.81 -3.20
C GLU A 93 4.15 16.34 -3.20
N GLU A 94 5.06 15.68 -2.50
CA GLU A 94 6.41 16.16 -2.27
C GLU A 94 7.34 15.86 -3.45
N PHE A 95 7.26 14.66 -4.04
CA PHE A 95 8.22 14.23 -5.05
C PHE A 95 7.71 14.48 -6.48
N SER A 96 8.51 15.23 -7.27
CA SER A 96 8.17 15.61 -8.64
C SER A 96 7.89 14.41 -9.56
N TRP A 97 8.57 13.29 -9.37
CA TRP A 97 8.38 12.07 -10.13
C TRP A 97 7.10 11.33 -9.78
N CYS A 98 6.53 11.54 -8.60
CA CYS A 98 5.26 10.92 -8.18
C CYS A 98 4.05 11.80 -8.50
N LYS A 99 4.20 13.12 -8.48
CA LYS A 99 3.11 14.10 -8.59
C LYS A 99 2.25 13.93 -9.84
N ASN A 100 2.86 13.60 -10.96
CA ASN A 100 2.18 13.47 -12.26
C ASN A 100 1.95 12.01 -12.69
N LEU A 101 2.12 11.04 -11.79
CA LEU A 101 1.81 9.66 -12.10
C LEU A 101 0.33 9.49 -12.45
N PRO A 102 -0.01 8.67 -13.45
CA PRO A 102 -1.38 8.22 -13.64
C PRO A 102 -1.91 7.56 -12.36
N ASP A 103 -3.19 7.80 -12.02
CA ASP A 103 -3.79 7.21 -10.82
C ASP A 103 -3.70 5.69 -10.82
N SER A 104 -3.83 5.05 -11.99
CA SER A 104 -3.67 3.60 -12.13
C SER A 104 -2.28 3.10 -11.70
N ILE A 105 -1.23 3.87 -11.98
CA ILE A 105 0.13 3.52 -11.53
C ILE A 105 0.30 3.83 -10.03
N PHE A 106 -0.16 5.00 -9.60
CA PHE A 106 -0.08 5.37 -8.19
C PHE A 106 -0.81 4.36 -7.29
N PHE A 107 -2.05 4.01 -7.63
CA PHE A 107 -2.87 3.11 -6.80
C PHE A 107 -2.34 1.67 -6.77
N ASN A 108 -1.77 1.18 -7.85
CA ASN A 108 -1.28 -0.20 -7.90
C ASN A 108 0.17 -0.36 -7.43
N GLU A 109 1.02 0.67 -7.63
CA GLU A 109 2.47 0.49 -7.54
C GLU A 109 3.16 1.40 -6.50
N VAL A 110 2.41 2.37 -5.92
CA VAL A 110 2.90 3.24 -4.84
C VAL A 110 2.08 3.06 -3.57
N LEU A 111 0.76 3.11 -3.70
CA LEU A 111 -0.19 3.11 -2.58
C LEU A 111 -0.23 1.80 -1.75
N PRO A 112 -0.04 0.58 -2.31
CA PRO A 112 -0.17 -0.66 -1.56
C PRO A 112 0.76 -0.74 -0.35
N TYR A 113 0.22 -1.23 0.77
CA TYR A 113 0.92 -1.43 2.05
C TYR A 113 1.67 -2.75 2.14
N ALA A 114 1.51 -3.61 1.17
CA ALA A 114 2.06 -4.96 1.17
C ALA A 114 2.47 -5.40 -0.24
N ASN A 115 3.29 -6.43 -0.31
CA ASN A 115 3.81 -7.00 -1.56
C ASN A 115 3.21 -8.37 -1.88
N THR A 116 3.17 -9.28 -0.89
CA THR A 116 2.70 -10.68 -1.05
C THR A 116 1.97 -11.17 0.21
N SER A 117 2.52 -12.17 0.89
CA SER A 117 1.95 -12.86 2.05
C SER A 117 2.63 -12.52 3.38
N GLU A 118 3.58 -11.59 3.39
CA GLU A 118 4.26 -11.10 4.59
C GLU A 118 3.30 -10.57 5.65
N ASP A 119 3.74 -10.53 6.89
CA ASP A 119 3.00 -9.89 7.98
C ASP A 119 2.87 -8.38 7.71
N ARG A 120 1.75 -7.80 8.10
CA ARG A 120 1.44 -6.39 7.83
C ARG A 120 2.12 -5.49 8.83
N ASP A 121 3.20 -4.84 8.39
CA ASP A 121 3.96 -3.87 9.19
C ASP A 121 3.56 -2.44 8.86
N PRO A 122 3.51 -1.53 9.83
CA PRO A 122 3.36 -0.10 9.57
C PRO A 122 4.71 0.52 9.16
N TRP A 123 5.31 0.00 8.08
CA TRP A 123 6.65 0.38 7.62
C TRP A 123 6.71 1.76 6.96
N ARG A 124 5.59 2.21 6.35
CA ARG A 124 5.58 3.33 5.41
C ARG A 124 6.07 4.64 6.00
N LYS A 125 5.65 4.97 7.22
CA LYS A 125 6.07 6.20 7.90
C LYS A 125 7.57 6.21 8.20
N ASP A 126 8.10 5.15 8.81
CA ASP A 126 9.53 5.03 9.10
C ASP A 126 10.36 5.12 7.83
N PHE A 127 9.94 4.43 6.76
CA PHE A 127 10.64 4.44 5.49
C PHE A 127 10.54 5.80 4.80
N TYR A 128 9.38 6.47 4.84
CA TYR A 128 9.25 7.83 4.33
C TYR A 128 10.20 8.79 5.06
N GLU A 129 10.18 8.81 6.39
CA GLU A 129 11.05 9.69 7.19
C GLU A 129 12.54 9.43 6.95
N ARG A 130 12.93 8.20 6.72
CA ARG A 130 14.30 7.77 6.43
C ARG A 130 14.72 8.08 5.00
N PHE A 131 13.97 7.62 4.03
CA PHE A 131 14.37 7.67 2.61
C PHE A 131 14.10 9.03 1.96
N SER A 132 13.15 9.84 2.45
CA SER A 132 12.98 11.22 1.99
C SER A 132 14.23 12.05 2.22
N LEU A 133 14.92 11.85 3.34
CA LEU A 133 16.20 12.53 3.62
C LEU A 133 17.31 12.09 2.66
N ILE A 134 17.29 10.82 2.24
CA ILE A 134 18.29 10.25 1.33
C ILE A 134 18.11 10.82 -0.10
N VAL A 135 16.87 10.98 -0.55
CA VAL A 135 16.56 11.42 -1.93
C VAL A 135 16.33 12.93 -2.07
N LYS A 136 16.43 13.71 -0.98
CA LYS A 136 16.06 15.14 -0.94
C LYS A 136 16.75 16.01 -2.00
N ASP A 137 17.97 15.64 -2.39
CA ASP A 137 18.79 16.37 -3.35
C ASP A 137 18.77 15.72 -4.76
N CYS A 138 17.94 14.68 -4.98
CA CYS A 138 17.80 14.02 -6.27
C CYS A 138 16.96 14.89 -7.24
N GLU A 139 17.44 15.08 -8.46
CA GLU A 139 16.77 15.90 -9.47
C GLU A 139 15.66 15.13 -10.22
N ASN A 140 15.76 13.80 -10.28
CA ASN A 140 14.85 12.94 -11.04
C ASN A 140 14.71 11.55 -10.42
N ILE A 141 13.76 10.78 -10.94
CA ILE A 141 13.44 9.43 -10.44
C ILE A 141 14.63 8.46 -10.56
N VAL A 142 15.43 8.57 -11.62
CA VAL A 142 16.57 7.66 -11.85
C VAL A 142 17.64 7.88 -10.80
N ASP A 143 17.95 9.14 -10.48
CA ASP A 143 18.89 9.49 -9.41
C ASP A 143 18.39 8.99 -8.05
N ALA A 144 17.09 9.13 -7.77
CA ALA A 144 16.49 8.63 -6.54
C ALA A 144 16.57 7.10 -6.42
N ILE A 145 16.31 6.37 -7.52
CA ILE A 145 16.43 4.91 -7.57
C ILE A 145 17.86 4.48 -7.21
N TYR A 146 18.88 5.04 -7.86
CA TYR A 146 20.28 4.70 -7.57
C TYR A 146 20.70 5.09 -6.16
N THR A 147 20.23 6.25 -5.69
CA THR A 147 20.56 6.78 -4.36
C THR A 147 19.98 5.92 -3.24
N ILE A 148 18.81 5.30 -3.42
CA ILE A 148 18.24 4.34 -2.47
C ILE A 148 18.89 2.97 -2.62
N ASN A 149 18.96 2.43 -3.84
CA ASN A 149 19.38 1.05 -4.07
C ASN A 149 20.81 0.78 -3.60
N LYS A 150 21.72 1.74 -3.78
CA LYS A 150 23.13 1.56 -3.44
C LYS A 150 23.39 1.33 -1.95
N PRO A 151 22.84 2.13 -1.01
CA PRO A 151 23.08 1.94 0.44
C PRO A 151 22.02 1.10 1.13
N ILE A 152 20.97 0.61 0.48
CA ILE A 152 19.78 0.04 1.15
C ILE A 152 20.12 -0.98 2.24
N ASN A 153 20.98 -1.95 1.96
CA ASN A 153 21.34 -2.99 2.93
C ASN A 153 22.05 -2.41 4.17
N THR A 154 22.86 -1.36 3.99
CA THR A 154 23.54 -0.67 5.09
C THR A 154 22.55 0.16 5.90
N GLU A 155 21.63 0.86 5.25
CA GLU A 155 20.63 1.70 5.89
C GLU A 155 19.66 0.89 6.75
N VAL A 156 19.19 -0.25 6.24
CA VAL A 156 18.26 -1.13 6.97
C VAL A 156 18.98 -2.19 7.80
N LYS A 157 20.30 -2.35 7.64
CA LYS A 157 21.15 -3.36 8.33
C LYS A 157 20.67 -4.80 8.13
N VAL A 158 20.28 -5.13 6.90
CA VAL A 158 19.79 -6.45 6.51
C VAL A 158 20.67 -7.02 5.41
N GLU A 159 21.12 -8.26 5.59
CA GLU A 159 21.92 -8.98 4.59
C GLU A 159 21.21 -10.25 4.13
N TYR A 160 21.61 -10.76 2.97
CA TYR A 160 21.12 -12.06 2.49
C TYR A 160 21.63 -13.20 3.37
N ASP A 161 20.68 -13.94 3.97
CA ASP A 161 21.02 -15.15 4.72
C ASP A 161 19.88 -16.19 4.64
N THR A 162 20.24 -17.45 4.51
CA THR A 162 19.28 -18.56 4.47
C THR A 162 18.82 -19.02 5.85
N ARG A 163 19.41 -18.52 6.94
CA ARG A 163 19.06 -18.82 8.33
C ARG A 163 17.87 -18.04 8.87
N ARG A 164 17.33 -17.05 8.09
CA ARG A 164 16.11 -16.29 8.42
C ARG A 164 14.95 -17.20 8.86
N SER A 165 14.02 -16.65 9.64
CA SER A 165 12.88 -17.40 10.19
C SER A 165 11.87 -17.81 9.09
N ARG A 166 11.63 -16.95 8.10
CA ARG A 166 10.71 -17.21 6.99
C ARG A 166 11.18 -16.58 5.67
N VAL A 167 10.68 -17.11 4.55
CA VAL A 167 11.10 -16.69 3.19
C VAL A 167 10.60 -15.29 2.85
N ASP A 168 9.37 -15.00 3.23
CA ASP A 168 8.63 -13.76 2.99
C ASP A 168 8.50 -12.94 4.30
N ALA A 169 9.63 -12.83 5.05
CA ALA A 169 9.67 -11.99 6.24
C ALA A 169 9.36 -10.54 5.87
N SER A 170 8.54 -9.89 6.69
CA SER A 170 8.20 -8.47 6.52
C SER A 170 9.43 -7.57 6.69
N PRO A 171 9.38 -6.31 6.27
CA PRO A 171 10.49 -5.37 6.50
C PRO A 171 10.94 -5.31 7.95
N LYS A 172 9.99 -5.22 8.89
CA LYS A 172 10.28 -5.19 10.32
C LYS A 172 10.96 -6.46 10.81
N GLN A 173 10.39 -7.62 10.47
CA GLN A 173 10.99 -8.92 10.83
C GLN A 173 12.41 -9.06 10.26
N SER A 174 12.62 -8.70 9.00
CA SER A 174 13.93 -8.75 8.37
C SER A 174 14.96 -7.83 9.04
N MET A 175 14.54 -6.63 9.43
CA MET A 175 15.40 -5.68 10.16
C MET A 175 15.70 -6.14 11.59
N GLU A 176 14.76 -6.75 12.28
CA GLU A 176 14.98 -7.34 13.62
C GLU A 176 15.93 -8.54 13.58
N GLU A 177 15.83 -9.38 12.56
CA GLU A 177 16.70 -10.53 12.35
C GLU A 177 18.06 -10.18 11.71
N HIS A 178 18.19 -8.95 11.15
CA HIS A 178 19.35 -8.52 10.34
C HIS A 178 19.64 -9.41 9.12
N MET A 179 18.64 -10.19 8.68
CA MET A 179 18.79 -11.12 7.57
C MET A 179 17.47 -11.31 6.81
N ALA A 180 17.59 -11.57 5.51
CA ALA A 180 16.45 -11.88 4.66
C ALA A 180 16.84 -12.79 3.48
N THR A 181 15.84 -13.30 2.78
CA THR A 181 16.02 -13.90 1.45
C THR A 181 16.09 -12.84 0.37
N CYS A 182 16.28 -13.27 -0.89
CA CYS A 182 16.08 -12.37 -2.04
C CYS A 182 14.67 -11.76 -2.04
N THR A 183 13.63 -12.49 -1.65
CA THR A 183 12.27 -11.99 -1.53
C THR A 183 12.16 -10.89 -0.45
N GLY A 184 12.64 -11.14 0.77
CA GLY A 184 12.60 -10.16 1.85
C GLY A 184 13.42 -8.90 1.54
N LEU A 185 14.62 -9.04 0.94
CA LEU A 185 15.42 -7.90 0.49
C LEU A 185 14.72 -7.09 -0.60
N SER A 186 14.05 -7.78 -1.54
CA SER A 186 13.28 -7.11 -2.59
C SER A 186 12.04 -6.41 -2.02
N MET A 187 11.37 -6.97 -1.01
CA MET A 187 10.26 -6.30 -0.30
C MET A 187 10.73 -5.00 0.33
N ILE A 188 11.82 -5.03 1.09
CA ILE A 188 12.40 -3.84 1.71
C ILE A 188 12.72 -2.77 0.67
N LEU A 189 13.34 -3.15 -0.44
CA LEU A 189 13.68 -2.21 -1.52
C LEU A 189 12.43 -1.65 -2.21
N THR A 190 11.43 -2.50 -2.49
CA THR A 190 10.15 -2.08 -3.06
C THR A 190 9.42 -1.09 -2.13
N ASP A 191 9.38 -1.38 -0.83
CA ASP A 191 8.74 -0.52 0.16
C ASP A 191 9.51 0.79 0.37
N ALA A 192 10.84 0.76 0.32
CA ALA A 192 11.66 1.97 0.32
C ALA A 192 11.38 2.87 -0.90
N PHE A 193 11.25 2.29 -2.09
CA PHE A 193 10.86 3.02 -3.29
C PHE A 193 9.46 3.60 -3.18
N ARG A 194 8.46 2.79 -2.77
CA ARG A 194 7.08 3.23 -2.57
C ARG A 194 6.96 4.36 -1.55
N SER A 195 7.79 4.34 -0.50
CA SER A 195 7.76 5.35 0.55
C SER A 195 8.08 6.76 0.06
N VAL A 196 8.85 6.89 -1.00
CA VAL A 196 9.20 8.16 -1.65
C VAL A 196 8.55 8.33 -3.03
N GLY A 197 7.45 7.61 -3.26
CA GLY A 197 6.64 7.77 -4.46
C GLY A 197 7.24 7.21 -5.75
N ILE A 198 8.21 6.31 -5.67
CA ILE A 198 8.73 5.58 -6.84
C ILE A 198 7.86 4.34 -7.04
N PRO A 199 7.11 4.23 -8.18
CA PRO A 199 6.29 3.05 -8.42
C PRO A 199 7.16 1.81 -8.56
N SER A 200 6.86 0.79 -7.74
CA SER A 200 7.66 -0.43 -7.76
C SER A 200 6.84 -1.66 -7.39
N ARG A 201 7.32 -2.81 -7.85
CA ARG A 201 6.72 -4.11 -7.61
C ARG A 201 7.76 -5.20 -7.46
N LEU A 202 7.35 -6.32 -6.90
CA LEU A 202 8.14 -7.54 -6.94
C LEU A 202 7.98 -8.24 -8.28
N ALA A 203 9.08 -8.71 -8.81
CA ALA A 203 9.13 -9.64 -9.93
C ALA A 203 10.00 -10.85 -9.56
N GLY A 204 9.83 -11.96 -10.26
CA GLY A 204 10.60 -13.14 -9.91
C GLY A 204 10.43 -14.30 -10.88
N THR A 205 11.28 -15.30 -10.70
CA THR A 205 11.17 -16.58 -11.38
C THR A 205 11.10 -17.71 -10.36
N GLY A 206 10.11 -18.58 -10.51
CA GLY A 206 9.97 -19.77 -9.66
C GLY A 206 11.10 -20.79 -9.87
N MET A 207 11.76 -20.75 -11.03
CA MET A 207 12.89 -21.61 -11.37
C MET A 207 13.69 -21.03 -12.52
N TRP A 208 15.01 -20.95 -12.35
CA TRP A 208 15.93 -20.61 -13.44
C TRP A 208 15.93 -21.68 -14.54
N THR A 209 16.28 -21.30 -15.75
CA THR A 209 16.39 -22.22 -16.90
C THR A 209 17.34 -23.40 -16.67
N ASN A 210 18.34 -23.22 -15.81
CA ASN A 210 19.30 -24.27 -15.39
C ASN A 210 18.80 -25.14 -14.25
N MET A 211 17.52 -25.00 -13.82
CA MET A 211 16.88 -25.74 -12.72
C MET A 211 17.51 -25.50 -11.34
N LYS A 212 18.22 -24.41 -11.13
CA LYS A 212 18.94 -24.10 -9.87
C LYS A 212 18.25 -22.98 -9.10
N GLY A 213 17.08 -23.31 -8.51
CA GLY A 213 16.38 -22.43 -7.59
C GLY A 213 15.57 -21.31 -8.25
N ASN A 214 15.02 -20.47 -7.42
CA ASN A 214 14.21 -19.31 -7.75
C ASN A 214 14.95 -18.00 -7.49
N HIS A 215 14.36 -16.88 -7.90
CA HIS A 215 14.85 -15.56 -7.53
C HIS A 215 13.70 -14.55 -7.54
N THR A 216 13.82 -13.53 -6.68
CA THR A 216 12.93 -12.38 -6.61
C THR A 216 13.78 -11.10 -6.69
N TRP A 217 13.27 -10.10 -7.41
CA TRP A 217 13.86 -8.77 -7.53
C TRP A 217 12.78 -7.68 -7.52
N SER A 218 13.19 -6.42 -7.40
CA SER A 218 12.28 -5.28 -7.54
C SER A 218 12.36 -4.72 -8.94
N GLU A 219 11.20 -4.38 -9.52
CA GLU A 219 11.08 -3.60 -10.74
C GLU A 219 10.52 -2.23 -10.40
N VAL A 220 10.95 -1.20 -11.13
CA VAL A 220 10.50 0.19 -11.00
C VAL A 220 9.90 0.69 -12.30
N TRP A 221 8.86 1.54 -12.19
CA TRP A 221 8.24 2.17 -13.34
C TRP A 221 8.87 3.53 -13.64
N VAL A 222 9.48 3.66 -14.81
CA VAL A 222 10.14 4.89 -15.26
C VAL A 222 9.71 5.19 -16.68
N ASP A 223 9.22 6.40 -16.93
CA ASP A 223 8.87 6.91 -18.26
C ASP A 223 7.98 6.00 -19.12
N GLY A 224 7.09 5.25 -18.47
CA GLY A 224 6.14 4.38 -19.16
C GLY A 224 6.59 2.92 -19.29
N GLU A 225 7.73 2.55 -18.73
CA GLU A 225 8.29 1.20 -18.83
C GLU A 225 8.72 0.63 -17.47
N TRP A 226 8.67 -0.69 -17.35
CA TRP A 226 9.23 -1.42 -16.20
C TRP A 226 10.72 -1.71 -16.43
N MET A 227 11.52 -1.41 -15.43
CA MET A 227 12.97 -1.64 -15.44
C MET A 227 13.40 -2.50 -14.26
#